data_4e38f9e15d40796e94b23b3a16f67ea4
#
_entry.id   4e38f9e15d40796e94b23b3a16f67ea4
#
_cell.length_a   1.000
_cell.length_b   1.000
_cell.length_c   1.000
_cell.angle_alpha   90.00
_cell.angle_beta   90.00
_cell.angle_gamma   90.00
#
_symmetry.space_group_name_H-M   'P 1'
#
loop_
_entity.id
_entity.type
_entity.pdbx_description
1 polymer ?
#
loop_
_entity_poly.entity_id
_entity_poly.type
_entity_poly.pdbx_seq_one_letter_code
_entity_poly.pdbx_strand_id
1 'polypeptide(L)'
;MNIGAVLAEPLRGCFVRAYDKAHLAQHPDQMIARVKLRIYANPTDPTKSSFSIWMQRRRKDRALHNEGVCESWDGVTTCYIECDGGGVRVFPQAKSTVLVRLGVQPPHGPSGEPIKQDERIRMAPCGAQDADDESLVEITGKKDDHECLLYRADAVACAGMDR
;
A
#
# COMPACT_ATOMS: atom_id res chain seq x y z
N MET A 1 -17.04 -31.24 -19.00
CA MET A 1 -16.76 -29.83 -19.32
C MET A 1 -15.73 -29.33 -18.33
N ASN A 2 -14.48 -29.14 -18.75
CA ASN A 2 -13.47 -28.46 -17.93
C ASN A 2 -13.79 -26.99 -17.96
N ILE A 3 -14.39 -26.49 -16.89
CA ILE A 3 -14.40 -25.06 -16.61
C ILE A 3 -12.98 -24.74 -16.12
N GLY A 4 -12.10 -24.43 -17.06
CA GLY A 4 -10.79 -23.90 -16.71
C GLY A 4 -11.02 -22.70 -15.83
N ALA A 5 -10.56 -22.78 -14.59
CA ALA A 5 -10.50 -21.59 -13.73
C ALA A 5 -9.66 -20.56 -14.49
N VAL A 6 -10.29 -19.55 -15.02
CA VAL A 6 -9.61 -18.39 -15.54
C VAL A 6 -8.92 -17.78 -14.31
N LEU A 7 -7.64 -18.07 -14.17
CA LEU A 7 -6.82 -17.42 -13.16
C LEU A 7 -6.94 -15.93 -13.45
N ALA A 8 -7.57 -15.20 -12.54
CA ALA A 8 -7.68 -13.76 -12.66
C ALA A 8 -6.26 -13.19 -12.78
N GLU A 9 -6.04 -12.36 -13.78
CA GLU A 9 -4.74 -11.71 -13.94
C GLU A 9 -4.39 -10.95 -12.67
N PRO A 10 -3.12 -11.00 -12.24
CA PRO A 10 -2.71 -10.25 -11.06
C PRO A 10 -2.94 -8.75 -11.26
N LEU A 11 -3.41 -8.08 -10.21
CA LEU A 11 -3.59 -6.64 -10.22
C LEU A 11 -2.24 -5.96 -10.43
N ARG A 12 -2.12 -5.17 -11.49
CA ARG A 12 -0.93 -4.37 -11.80
C ARG A 12 -1.32 -2.99 -12.32
N GLY A 13 -0.50 -2.01 -12.04
CA GLY A 13 -0.71 -0.65 -12.53
C GLY A 13 -0.18 0.42 -11.57
N CYS A 14 -0.42 1.65 -11.94
CA CYS A 14 -0.15 2.84 -11.16
C CYS A 14 -1.47 3.40 -10.64
N PHE A 15 -1.56 3.65 -9.34
CA PHE A 15 -2.74 4.16 -8.66
C PHE A 15 -2.33 5.35 -7.80
N VAL A 16 -3.09 6.44 -7.89
CA VAL A 16 -2.72 7.69 -7.23
C VAL A 16 -3.92 8.34 -6.54
N ARG A 17 -3.63 9.09 -5.49
CA ARG A 17 -4.55 10.01 -4.84
C ARG A 17 -3.80 11.25 -4.40
N ALA A 18 -4.33 12.41 -4.74
CA ALA A 18 -3.92 13.68 -4.15
C ALA A 18 -5.16 14.32 -3.52
N TYR A 19 -5.09 14.63 -2.25
CA TYR A 19 -6.16 15.30 -1.54
C TYR A 19 -6.01 16.80 -1.70
N ASP A 20 -7.07 17.47 -2.08
CA ASP A 20 -7.07 18.91 -2.22
C ASP A 20 -7.14 19.62 -0.86
N LYS A 21 -6.94 20.94 -0.88
CA LYS A 21 -6.93 21.76 0.33
C LYS A 21 -8.28 21.73 1.06
N ALA A 22 -9.38 21.68 0.33
CA ALA A 22 -10.72 21.66 0.91
C ALA A 22 -10.96 20.35 1.68
N HIS A 23 -10.59 19.21 1.08
CA HIS A 23 -10.65 17.91 1.74
C HIS A 23 -9.81 17.90 3.02
N LEU A 24 -8.56 18.33 2.92
CA LEU A 24 -7.63 18.33 4.06
C LEU A 24 -8.06 19.29 5.18
N ALA A 25 -8.74 20.38 4.85
CA ALA A 25 -9.32 21.28 5.85
C ALA A 25 -10.48 20.65 6.64
N GLN A 26 -11.25 19.78 6.00
CA GLN A 26 -12.33 19.02 6.63
C GLN A 26 -11.83 17.81 7.43
N HIS A 27 -10.61 17.37 7.18
CA HIS A 27 -9.96 16.23 7.82
C HIS A 27 -8.65 16.65 8.52
N PRO A 28 -8.74 17.45 9.60
CA PRO A 28 -7.54 18.06 10.23
C PRO A 28 -6.56 17.04 10.80
N ASP A 29 -7.05 15.84 11.14
CA ASP A 29 -6.23 14.77 11.71
C ASP A 29 -5.60 13.86 10.64
N GLN A 30 -5.97 14.00 9.38
CA GLN A 30 -5.38 13.26 8.29
C GLN A 30 -3.92 13.69 8.07
N MET A 31 -2.99 12.76 8.16
CA MET A 31 -1.56 13.03 8.02
C MET A 31 -1.08 12.99 6.57
N ILE A 32 -1.70 12.15 5.77
CA ILE A 32 -1.27 11.86 4.39
C ILE A 32 -2.00 12.79 3.41
N ALA A 33 -1.22 13.49 2.60
CA ALA A 33 -1.74 14.40 1.57
C ALA A 33 -1.74 13.79 0.17
N ARG A 34 -0.80 12.89 -0.12
CA ARG A 34 -0.68 12.22 -1.42
C ARG A 34 -0.22 10.79 -1.24
N VAL A 35 -0.76 9.90 -2.08
CA VAL A 35 -0.36 8.50 -2.15
C VAL A 35 -0.15 8.12 -3.61
N LYS A 36 0.91 7.39 -3.88
CA LYS A 36 1.13 6.67 -5.14
C LYS A 36 1.43 5.22 -4.82
N LEU A 37 0.75 4.32 -5.49
CA LEU A 37 0.97 2.88 -5.39
C LEU A 37 1.23 2.34 -6.79
N ARG A 38 2.35 1.69 -6.96
CA ARG A 38 2.70 0.96 -8.18
C ARG A 38 2.77 -0.54 -7.85
N ILE A 39 2.03 -1.34 -8.60
CA ILE A 39 2.12 -2.81 -8.55
C ILE A 39 2.59 -3.27 -9.91
N TYR A 40 3.65 -4.05 -9.96
CA TYR A 40 4.34 -4.43 -11.19
C TYR A 40 4.86 -5.87 -11.12
N ALA A 41 5.21 -6.44 -12.30
CA ALA A 41 5.84 -7.75 -12.34
C ALA A 41 7.20 -7.72 -11.62
N ASN A 42 7.44 -8.71 -10.76
CA ASN A 42 8.73 -8.82 -10.11
C ASN A 42 9.83 -9.03 -11.17
N PRO A 43 10.91 -8.23 -11.16
CA PRO A 43 11.96 -8.30 -12.18
C PRO A 43 12.70 -9.64 -12.26
N THR A 44 12.80 -10.36 -11.14
CA THR A 44 13.48 -11.65 -11.05
C THR A 44 12.56 -12.84 -11.24
N ASP A 45 11.26 -12.66 -10.99
CA ASP A 45 10.24 -13.67 -11.17
C ASP A 45 8.93 -13.04 -11.65
N PRO A 46 8.74 -12.89 -12.97
CA PRO A 46 7.55 -12.22 -13.52
C PRO A 46 6.22 -12.87 -13.19
N THR A 47 6.20 -14.09 -12.66
CA THR A 47 4.99 -14.75 -12.16
C THR A 47 4.47 -14.15 -10.86
N LYS A 48 5.33 -13.44 -10.15
CA LYS A 48 5.06 -12.71 -8.91
C LYS A 48 4.91 -11.22 -9.16
N SER A 49 4.31 -10.54 -8.20
CA SER A 49 4.18 -9.09 -8.23
C SER A 49 5.01 -8.45 -7.12
N SER A 50 5.50 -7.26 -7.41
CA SER A 50 6.14 -6.36 -6.45
C SER A 50 5.34 -5.07 -6.36
N PHE A 51 5.57 -4.31 -5.30
CA PHE A 51 4.97 -2.99 -5.16
C PHE A 51 5.98 -1.96 -4.68
N SER A 52 5.67 -0.72 -5.02
CA SER A 52 6.26 0.48 -4.41
C SER A 52 5.14 1.39 -3.97
N ILE A 53 5.20 1.88 -2.76
CA ILE A 53 4.28 2.88 -2.24
C ILE A 53 5.05 4.14 -1.84
N TRP A 54 4.53 5.27 -2.28
CA TRP A 54 5.08 6.58 -1.99
C TRP A 54 3.98 7.41 -1.33
N MET A 55 4.27 7.97 -0.17
CA MET A 55 3.32 8.77 0.60
C MET A 55 3.95 10.08 1.00
N GLN A 56 3.25 11.18 0.76
CA GLN A 56 3.63 12.50 1.21
C GLN A 56 2.75 12.93 2.37
N ARG A 57 3.38 13.22 3.50
CA ARG A 57 2.70 13.77 4.68
C ARG A 57 2.40 15.26 4.49
N ARG A 58 1.36 15.71 5.17
CA ARG A 58 1.08 17.15 5.29
C ARG A 58 2.26 17.85 5.95
N ARG A 59 2.62 19.02 5.46
CA ARG A 59 3.65 19.89 6.04
C ARG A 59 5.04 19.24 6.13
N LYS A 60 5.31 18.23 5.32
CA LYS A 60 6.62 17.60 5.18
C LYS A 60 7.04 17.65 3.72
N ASP A 61 8.25 18.05 3.46
CA ASP A 61 8.78 18.16 2.10
C ASP A 61 9.18 16.81 1.53
N ARG A 62 9.55 15.87 2.41
CA ARG A 62 10.02 14.56 2.00
C ARG A 62 8.91 13.52 2.05
N ALA A 63 8.78 12.79 0.96
CA ALA A 63 7.90 11.64 0.88
C ALA A 63 8.52 10.41 1.55
N LEU A 64 7.65 9.54 2.03
CA LEU A 64 7.99 8.22 2.54
C LEU A 64 7.85 7.21 1.42
N HIS A 65 8.83 6.34 1.24
CA HIS A 65 8.84 5.31 0.22
C HIS A 65 9.10 3.95 0.85
N ASN A 66 8.27 2.98 0.49
CA ASN A 66 8.45 1.58 0.84
C ASN A 66 8.17 0.69 -0.36
N GLU A 67 8.80 -0.46 -0.37
CA GLU A 67 8.66 -1.46 -1.43
C GLU A 67 8.64 -2.88 -0.87
N GLY A 68 8.14 -3.82 -1.63
CA GLY A 68 8.06 -5.20 -1.23
C GLY A 68 7.38 -6.06 -2.29
N VAL A 69 6.78 -7.13 -1.85
CA VAL A 69 6.15 -8.16 -2.70
C VAL A 69 4.66 -8.20 -2.49
N CYS A 70 3.93 -8.64 -3.51
CA CYS A 70 2.48 -8.80 -3.45
C CYS A 70 2.08 -10.23 -3.77
N GLU A 71 1.06 -10.69 -3.09
CA GLU A 71 0.35 -11.93 -3.34
C GLU A 71 -1.14 -11.64 -3.52
N SER A 72 -1.77 -12.36 -4.44
CA SER A 72 -3.22 -12.24 -4.64
C SER A 72 -3.89 -13.52 -4.17
N TRP A 73 -4.89 -13.36 -3.33
CA TRP A 73 -5.70 -14.43 -2.81
C TRP A 73 -7.16 -13.99 -2.74
N ASP A 74 -8.04 -14.79 -3.30
CA ASP A 74 -9.51 -14.56 -3.25
C ASP A 74 -9.93 -13.14 -3.68
N GLY A 75 -9.34 -12.66 -4.77
CA GLY A 75 -9.62 -11.32 -5.32
C GLY A 75 -9.01 -10.14 -4.56
N VAL A 76 -8.27 -10.40 -3.49
CA VAL A 76 -7.56 -9.39 -2.71
C VAL A 76 -6.07 -9.48 -2.97
N THR A 77 -5.43 -8.36 -3.26
CA THR A 77 -3.98 -8.27 -3.37
C THR A 77 -3.40 -7.76 -2.06
N THR A 78 -2.60 -8.58 -1.42
CA THR A 78 -1.87 -8.20 -0.19
C THR A 78 -0.41 -7.96 -0.54
N CYS A 79 0.06 -6.78 -0.23
CA CYS A 79 1.44 -6.35 -0.46
C CYS A 79 2.11 -6.12 0.89
N TYR A 80 3.29 -6.67 1.08
CA TYR A 80 3.99 -6.57 2.34
C TYR A 80 5.48 -6.29 2.15
N ILE A 81 6.00 -5.56 3.12
CA ILE A 81 7.41 -5.21 3.24
C ILE A 81 8.10 -6.33 4.00
N GLU A 82 9.24 -6.77 3.55
CA GLU A 82 10.02 -7.81 4.24
C GLU A 82 10.40 -7.38 5.66
N CYS A 83 10.82 -8.34 6.48
CA CYS A 83 11.24 -8.12 7.87
C CYS A 83 10.12 -7.57 8.78
N ASP A 84 8.89 -8.07 8.61
CA ASP A 84 7.71 -7.61 9.38
C ASP A 84 7.44 -6.10 9.26
N GLY A 85 7.83 -5.53 8.14
CA GLY A 85 7.72 -4.10 7.87
C GLY A 85 6.31 -3.57 7.62
N GLY A 86 5.27 -4.41 7.83
CA GLY A 86 3.89 -4.04 7.53
C GLY A 86 3.55 -4.20 6.06
N GLY A 87 2.45 -3.61 5.64
CA GLY A 87 2.00 -3.73 4.27
C GLY A 87 0.70 -3.02 3.98
N VAL A 88 0.13 -3.36 2.84
CA VAL A 88 -1.15 -2.84 2.37
C VAL A 88 -2.01 -3.96 1.79
N ARG A 89 -3.31 -3.82 1.91
CA ARG A 89 -4.29 -4.63 1.18
C ARG A 89 -4.96 -3.79 0.12
N VAL A 90 -5.08 -4.35 -1.06
CA VAL A 90 -5.63 -3.66 -2.22
C VAL A 90 -6.87 -4.39 -2.71
N PHE A 91 -7.99 -3.69 -2.68
CA PHE A 91 -9.31 -4.19 -3.07
C PHE A 91 -9.76 -3.48 -4.34
N PRO A 92 -9.81 -4.15 -5.49
CA PRO A 92 -10.41 -3.58 -6.69
C PRO A 92 -11.87 -3.18 -6.43
N GLN A 93 -12.24 -1.94 -6.76
CA GLN A 93 -13.62 -1.44 -6.59
C GLN A 93 -14.34 -1.33 -7.93
N ALA A 94 -13.71 -0.66 -8.89
CA ALA A 94 -14.21 -0.48 -10.25
C ALA A 94 -13.02 -0.58 -11.22
N LYS A 95 -13.26 -0.43 -12.52
CA LYS A 95 -12.20 -0.56 -13.53
C LYS A 95 -10.98 0.33 -13.31
N SER A 96 -11.17 1.48 -12.68
CA SER A 96 -10.14 2.50 -12.51
C SER A 96 -9.86 2.88 -11.06
N THR A 97 -10.43 2.17 -10.09
CA THR A 97 -10.27 2.49 -8.67
C THR A 97 -9.93 1.27 -7.85
N VAL A 98 -9.11 1.48 -6.85
CA VAL A 98 -8.77 0.50 -5.82
C VAL A 98 -8.91 1.13 -4.44
N LEU A 99 -9.46 0.36 -3.50
CA LEU A 99 -9.43 0.71 -2.09
C LEU A 99 -8.17 0.11 -1.48
N VAL A 100 -7.37 0.93 -0.85
CA VAL A 100 -6.13 0.53 -0.19
C VAL A 100 -6.28 0.69 1.31
N ARG A 101 -6.08 -0.39 2.06
CA ARG A 101 -5.95 -0.38 3.51
C ARG A 101 -4.49 -0.47 3.89
N LEU A 102 -4.01 0.54 4.59
CA LEU A 102 -2.62 0.64 5.01
C LEU A 102 -2.36 -0.19 6.27
N GLY A 103 -1.14 -0.71 6.39
CA GLY A 103 -0.64 -1.34 7.60
C GLY A 103 -1.27 -2.66 7.97
N VAL A 104 -1.97 -3.30 7.08
CA VAL A 104 -2.60 -4.61 7.35
C VAL A 104 -1.55 -5.69 7.23
N GLN A 105 -1.30 -6.39 8.34
CA GLN A 105 -0.51 -7.62 8.32
C GLN A 105 -1.29 -8.74 7.63
N PRO A 106 -0.62 -9.78 7.12
CA PRO A 106 -1.31 -10.93 6.56
C PRO A 106 -2.35 -11.46 7.57
N PRO A 107 -3.49 -11.99 7.10
CA PRO A 107 -4.64 -12.29 7.98
C PRO A 107 -4.36 -13.38 9.01
N HIS A 108 -3.26 -14.10 8.87
CA HIS A 108 -2.89 -15.19 9.76
C HIS A 108 -1.41 -15.16 10.07
N GLY A 109 -1.06 -15.34 11.34
CA GLY A 109 0.31 -15.62 11.77
C GLY A 109 0.78 -17.01 11.29
N PRO A 110 2.07 -17.34 11.50
CA PRO A 110 2.64 -18.62 11.07
C PRO A 110 1.93 -19.85 11.62
N SER A 111 1.20 -19.71 12.70
CA SER A 111 0.42 -20.79 13.35
C SER A 111 -1.07 -20.76 13.01
N GLY A 112 -1.49 -19.87 12.11
CA GLY A 112 -2.89 -19.72 11.69
C GLY A 112 -3.78 -18.92 12.66
N GLU A 113 -3.21 -18.33 13.72
CA GLU A 113 -3.93 -17.45 14.61
C GLU A 113 -4.26 -16.10 13.95
N PRO A 114 -5.42 -15.48 14.28
CA PRO A 114 -5.73 -14.14 13.81
C PRO A 114 -4.73 -13.14 14.39
N ILE A 115 -4.08 -12.37 13.54
CA ILE A 115 -3.22 -11.27 13.99
C ILE A 115 -4.13 -10.14 14.49
N LYS A 116 -3.94 -9.75 15.73
CA LYS A 116 -4.59 -8.56 16.29
C LYS A 116 -4.12 -7.35 15.49
N GLN A 117 -5.06 -6.64 14.90
CA GLN A 117 -4.76 -5.36 14.28
C GLN A 117 -4.28 -4.43 15.40
N ASP A 118 -3.00 -4.08 15.36
CA ASP A 118 -2.49 -3.02 16.20
C ASP A 118 -3.12 -1.70 15.73
N GLU A 119 -3.51 -0.84 16.65
CA GLU A 119 -4.04 0.50 16.35
C GLU A 119 -2.98 1.39 15.69
N ARG A 120 -1.72 0.96 15.69
CA ARG A 120 -0.61 1.63 15.02
C ARG A 120 -0.31 0.95 13.70
N ILE A 121 -0.43 1.72 12.64
CA ILE A 121 0.03 1.31 11.34
C ILE A 121 1.50 1.66 11.20
N ARG A 122 2.33 0.65 11.08
CA ARG A 122 3.75 0.81 10.83
C ARG A 122 4.12 0.20 9.49
N MET A 123 4.78 0.98 8.66
CA MET A 123 5.46 0.49 7.47
C MET A 123 6.91 0.94 7.51
N ALA A 124 7.84 -0.01 7.43
CA ALA A 124 9.26 0.26 7.53
C ALA A 124 10.07 -0.76 6.72
N PRO A 125 11.16 -0.35 6.07
CA PRO A 125 12.10 -1.28 5.45
C PRO A 125 12.82 -2.12 6.51
N CYS A 126 13.47 -3.20 6.06
CA CYS A 126 14.34 -3.99 6.92
C CYS A 126 15.42 -3.13 7.58
N GLY A 127 15.60 -3.29 8.89
CA GLY A 127 16.62 -2.58 9.66
C GLY A 127 16.22 -1.19 10.17
N ALA A 128 15.05 -0.68 9.84
CA ALA A 128 14.54 0.56 10.42
C ALA A 128 14.14 0.31 11.89
N GLN A 129 14.93 0.81 12.82
CA GLN A 129 14.74 0.56 14.25
C GLN A 129 14.24 1.76 15.03
N ASP A 130 14.45 2.97 14.55
CA ASP A 130 14.20 4.20 15.31
C ASP A 130 13.11 5.07 14.69
N ALA A 131 12.39 5.79 15.56
CA ALA A 131 11.34 6.74 15.18
C ALA A 131 11.86 7.90 14.29
N ASP A 132 13.17 8.11 14.26
CA ASP A 132 13.84 9.12 13.44
C ASP A 132 14.20 8.61 12.03
N ASP A 133 13.97 7.33 11.74
CA ASP A 133 14.17 6.80 10.41
C ASP A 133 13.09 7.35 9.46
N GLU A 134 13.52 8.15 8.50
CA GLU A 134 12.63 8.81 7.54
C GLU A 134 11.88 7.85 6.61
N SER A 135 12.26 6.58 6.58
CA SER A 135 11.56 5.52 5.88
C SER A 135 10.44 4.86 6.69
N LEU A 136 10.41 5.11 8.01
CA LEU A 136 9.38 4.61 8.89
C LEU A 136 8.10 5.45 8.75
N VAL A 137 7.05 4.82 8.29
CA VAL A 137 5.70 5.36 8.33
C VAL A 137 5.02 4.83 9.59
N GLU A 138 4.84 5.68 10.57
CA GLU A 138 3.98 5.41 11.69
C GLU A 138 2.74 6.29 11.59
N ILE A 139 1.60 5.65 11.36
CA ILE A 139 0.30 6.32 11.29
C ILE A 139 -0.44 5.97 12.57
N THR A 140 -0.56 6.94 13.45
CA THR A 140 -1.24 6.77 14.72
C THR A 140 -2.70 7.19 14.63
N GLY A 141 -3.55 6.23 14.83
CA GLY A 141 -4.79 6.35 15.56
C GLY A 141 -6.01 6.91 14.89
N LYS A 142 -6.06 7.38 13.63
CA LYS A 142 -7.33 7.85 13.08
C LYS A 142 -7.66 7.26 11.71
N LYS A 143 -8.92 6.90 11.59
CA LYS A 143 -9.55 6.15 10.50
C LYS A 143 -9.28 6.70 9.09
N ASP A 144 -9.08 8.01 8.96
CA ASP A 144 -8.92 8.68 7.66
C ASP A 144 -7.61 8.35 6.93
N ASP A 145 -6.57 7.94 7.67
CA ASP A 145 -5.29 7.53 7.08
C ASP A 145 -5.15 6.00 6.90
N HIS A 146 -6.06 5.22 7.47
CA HIS A 146 -6.01 3.77 7.39
C HIS A 146 -6.47 3.21 6.05
N GLU A 147 -7.30 3.97 5.36
CA GLU A 147 -7.95 3.55 4.14
C GLU A 147 -8.01 4.69 3.15
N CYS A 148 -7.62 4.44 1.91
CA CYS A 148 -7.69 5.44 0.86
C CYS A 148 -8.16 4.83 -0.46
N LEU A 149 -9.00 5.58 -1.16
CA LEU A 149 -9.40 5.26 -2.51
C LEU A 149 -8.40 5.85 -3.49
N LEU A 150 -7.73 5.00 -4.26
CA LEU A 150 -6.78 5.40 -5.29
C LEU A 150 -7.37 5.22 -6.68
N TYR A 151 -6.96 6.06 -7.59
CA TYR A 151 -7.39 6.06 -8.98
C TYR A 151 -6.27 5.59 -9.89
N ARG A 152 -6.61 4.74 -10.86
CA ARG A 152 -5.65 4.31 -11.89
C ARG A 152 -5.16 5.52 -12.67
N ALA A 153 -3.85 5.58 -12.86
CA ALA A 153 -3.17 6.61 -13.62
C ALA A 153 -2.22 5.97 -14.64
N ASP A 154 -1.73 6.78 -15.57
CA ASP A 154 -0.69 6.34 -16.49
C ASP A 154 0.61 6.01 -15.76
N ALA A 155 1.39 5.11 -16.32
CA ALA A 155 2.65 4.65 -15.72
C ALA A 155 3.61 5.79 -15.35
N VAL A 156 3.57 6.89 -16.11
CA VAL A 156 4.39 8.08 -15.86
C VAL A 156 4.11 8.72 -14.48
N ALA A 157 2.89 8.59 -13.97
CA ALA A 157 2.54 9.13 -12.65
C ALA A 157 3.28 8.43 -11.49
N CYS A 158 3.71 7.21 -11.70
CA CYS A 158 4.52 6.43 -10.76
C CYS A 158 6.01 6.36 -11.15
N ALA A 159 6.42 7.03 -12.22
CA ALA A 159 7.82 7.04 -12.64
C ALA A 159 8.69 7.75 -11.58
N GLY A 160 9.88 7.22 -11.34
CA GLY A 160 10.84 7.79 -10.39
C GLY A 160 10.53 7.52 -8.91
N MET A 161 9.57 6.66 -8.61
CA MET A 161 9.28 6.26 -7.22
C MET A 161 10.40 5.43 -6.59
N ASP A 162 11.27 4.85 -7.41
CA ASP A 162 12.37 3.98 -6.99
C ASP A 162 13.68 4.75 -6.69
N ARG A 163 13.60 6.06 -6.48
CA ARG A 163 14.78 6.93 -6.26
C ARG A 163 14.74 7.58 -4.89
#